data_216f3eefb4d0dba5f47567b53f61dfd5
#
_entry.id   216f3eefb4d0dba5f47567b53f61dfd5
#
_cell.length_a   1.000
_cell.length_b   1.000
_cell.length_c   1.000
_cell.angle_alpha   90.00
_cell.angle_beta   90.00
_cell.angle_gamma   90.00
#
_symmetry.space_group_name_H-M   'P 1'
#
loop_
_entity.id
_entity.type
_entity.pdbx_description
1 polymer ?
#
loop_
_entity_poly.entity_id
_entity_poly.type
_entity_poly.pdbx_seq_one_letter_code
_entity_poly.pdbx_strand_id
1 'polypeptide(L)'
;MTKRLLSLTAAKLGAAILAASQIITPSYADPFVSPDVLVLGDSQISFGSGPVFVEFFSDLEARCSPKPRQKKLLEKLGERKTGVIGVRSTSLHTWTARSGAAKGAICDVDKKWKVNAGTYGVVNTTGNEFKQMGQGANYQFCTANQSPFEAMLREDYYAPKLLIMSFLGNASKRWAENPDLALKDVQRTIDHLPADLPCIFMTTAPAYTKKVANQRMKAQENIKAAFAQTGDRCVFVEGITPETTEINQTTKAFFRLNASGGVKDPYHPNQRGARHHFEQRGQALCEAIFAALK
;
A
#
# COMPACT_ATOMS: atom_id res chain seq x y z
N MET A 1 84.05 -46.48 -26.86
CA MET A 1 84.22 -47.08 -25.50
C MET A 1 84.03 -45.98 -24.46
N THR A 2 83.42 -46.31 -23.34
CA THR A 2 83.27 -45.63 -22.06
C THR A 2 82.11 -44.67 -21.95
N LYS A 3 81.08 -45.20 -21.28
CA LYS A 3 79.92 -44.55 -20.75
C LYS A 3 80.31 -43.65 -19.57
N ARG A 4 79.68 -42.45 -19.45
CA ARG A 4 79.51 -41.79 -18.19
C ARG A 4 78.09 -41.36 -18.03
N LEU A 5 77.45 -41.92 -17.04
CA LEU A 5 76.18 -41.48 -16.49
C LEU A 5 76.37 -40.12 -15.78
N LEU A 6 75.41 -39.20 -16.07
CA LEU A 6 75.23 -38.01 -15.24
C LEU A 6 73.81 -38.04 -14.74
N SER A 7 73.72 -38.10 -13.42
CA SER A 7 72.46 -38.02 -12.63
C SER A 7 71.88 -36.62 -12.67
N LEU A 8 70.63 -36.51 -13.12
CA LEU A 8 69.86 -35.28 -12.98
C LEU A 8 69.02 -35.35 -11.68
N THR A 9 69.36 -34.49 -10.73
CA THR A 9 68.57 -34.21 -9.52
C THR A 9 67.35 -33.38 -9.90
N ALA A 10 66.17 -33.95 -9.71
CA ALA A 10 64.88 -33.26 -9.90
C ALA A 10 64.60 -32.32 -8.69
N ALA A 11 64.65 -31.04 -8.94
CA ALA A 11 64.17 -30.05 -8.01
C ALA A 11 62.63 -29.99 -8.05
N LYS A 12 61.97 -30.41 -7.00
CA LYS A 12 60.51 -30.26 -6.82
C LYS A 12 60.22 -28.79 -6.45
N LEU A 13 59.71 -28.01 -7.42
CA LEU A 13 59.06 -26.73 -7.13
C LEU A 13 57.65 -27.04 -6.59
N GLY A 14 57.44 -26.82 -5.32
CA GLY A 14 56.14 -26.82 -4.71
C GLY A 14 55.42 -25.51 -5.03
N ALA A 15 54.42 -25.55 -5.91
CA ALA A 15 53.52 -24.43 -6.13
C ALA A 15 52.49 -24.37 -4.94
N ALA A 16 52.68 -23.47 -4.04
CA ALA A 16 51.67 -23.13 -3.00
C ALA A 16 50.53 -22.39 -3.66
N ILE A 17 49.41 -23.09 -3.88
CA ILE A 17 48.15 -22.44 -4.27
C ILE A 17 47.57 -21.75 -3.03
N LEU A 18 47.74 -20.46 -2.93
CA LEU A 18 46.99 -19.59 -2.02
C LEU A 18 45.53 -19.55 -2.49
N ALA A 19 44.69 -20.42 -1.96
CA ALA A 19 43.25 -20.29 -2.08
C ALA A 19 42.82 -19.05 -1.30
N ALA A 20 42.66 -17.93 -1.99
CA ALA A 20 41.99 -16.76 -1.46
C ALA A 20 40.51 -17.11 -1.23
N SER A 21 40.19 -17.54 -0.03
CA SER A 21 38.79 -17.65 0.41
C SER A 21 38.18 -16.26 0.36
N GLN A 22 37.47 -15.93 -0.69
CA GLN A 22 36.62 -14.78 -0.73
C GLN A 22 35.53 -15.02 0.34
N ILE A 23 35.69 -14.38 1.49
CA ILE A 23 34.64 -14.26 2.48
C ILE A 23 33.57 -13.42 1.79
N ILE A 24 32.60 -14.09 1.19
CA ILE A 24 31.35 -13.45 0.76
C ILE A 24 30.67 -13.03 2.05
N THR A 25 30.93 -11.78 2.48
CA THR A 25 30.11 -11.16 3.52
C THR A 25 28.69 -11.13 2.96
N PRO A 26 27.73 -11.79 3.62
CA PRO A 26 26.34 -11.65 3.21
C PRO A 26 26.04 -10.15 3.26
N SER A 27 25.64 -9.59 2.12
CA SER A 27 25.04 -8.27 2.08
C SER A 27 23.81 -8.34 2.97
N TYR A 28 23.94 -7.84 4.19
CA TYR A 28 22.78 -7.61 5.03
C TYR A 28 21.93 -6.60 4.28
N ALA A 29 20.85 -7.06 3.67
CA ALA A 29 19.76 -6.18 3.29
C ALA A 29 19.41 -5.38 4.56
N ASP A 30 19.27 -4.07 4.43
CA ASP A 30 18.84 -3.24 5.55
C ASP A 30 17.67 -3.92 6.26
N PRO A 31 17.69 -4.03 7.59
CA PRO A 31 16.66 -4.76 8.30
C PRO A 31 15.29 -4.18 7.93
N PHE A 32 14.38 -5.04 7.50
CA PHE A 32 13.02 -4.64 7.18
C PHE A 32 12.38 -4.03 8.45
N VAL A 33 11.91 -2.81 8.32
CA VAL A 33 11.23 -2.11 9.41
C VAL A 33 9.74 -2.12 9.11
N SER A 34 8.98 -2.85 9.92
CA SER A 34 7.52 -2.82 9.85
C SER A 34 6.99 -1.41 10.14
N PRO A 35 6.10 -0.85 9.31
CA PRO A 35 5.47 0.42 9.63
C PRO A 35 4.50 0.30 10.81
N ASP A 36 4.39 1.34 11.62
CA ASP A 36 3.35 1.46 12.65
C ASP A 36 1.96 1.69 12.02
N VAL A 37 1.92 2.48 10.94
CA VAL A 37 0.72 2.71 10.14
C VAL A 37 0.96 2.17 8.74
N LEU A 38 0.15 1.20 8.33
CA LEU A 38 0.21 0.62 7.00
C LEU A 38 -1.00 1.08 6.18
N VAL A 39 -0.74 1.72 5.06
CA VAL A 39 -1.77 2.15 4.10
C VAL A 39 -1.67 1.31 2.85
N LEU A 40 -2.75 0.63 2.51
CA LEU A 40 -2.86 -0.19 1.30
C LEU A 40 -3.92 0.38 0.36
N GLY A 41 -3.66 0.33 -0.93
CA GLY A 41 -4.65 0.81 -1.87
C GLY A 41 -4.39 0.49 -3.33
N ASP A 42 -5.25 1.06 -4.16
CA ASP A 42 -5.23 0.90 -5.60
C ASP A 42 -4.38 1.99 -6.32
N SER A 43 -4.68 2.19 -7.59
CA SER A 43 -4.00 3.20 -8.42
C SER A 43 -4.12 4.63 -7.91
N GLN A 44 -5.13 4.98 -7.13
CA GLN A 44 -5.25 6.33 -6.58
C GLN A 44 -4.14 6.63 -5.57
N ILE A 45 -3.77 5.62 -4.76
CA ILE A 45 -2.60 5.71 -3.90
C ILE A 45 -1.34 5.94 -4.73
N SER A 46 -1.14 5.15 -5.79
CA SER A 46 0.06 5.24 -6.63
C SER A 46 0.17 6.56 -7.41
N PHE A 47 -0.95 7.20 -7.76
CA PHE A 47 -0.96 8.39 -8.61
C PHE A 47 -0.95 9.72 -7.85
N GLY A 48 -1.53 9.79 -6.67
CA GLY A 48 -1.67 11.10 -6.03
C GLY A 48 -1.81 11.07 -4.51
N SER A 49 -2.58 10.14 -3.95
CA SER A 49 -2.89 10.17 -2.51
C SER A 49 -1.84 9.51 -1.61
N GLY A 50 -0.94 8.68 -2.14
CA GLY A 50 0.11 8.05 -1.33
C GLY A 50 0.98 9.03 -0.55
N PRO A 51 1.62 10.01 -1.22
CA PRO A 51 2.36 11.06 -0.51
C PRO A 51 1.52 11.85 0.50
N VAL A 52 0.24 12.06 0.18
CA VAL A 52 -0.66 12.82 1.06
C VAL A 52 -1.02 12.06 2.33
N PHE A 53 -1.12 10.73 2.28
CA PHE A 53 -1.22 9.90 3.48
C PHE A 53 0.02 10.05 4.36
N VAL A 54 1.21 10.02 3.77
CA VAL A 54 2.46 10.22 4.51
C VAL A 54 2.47 11.60 5.18
N GLU A 55 2.16 12.67 4.42
CA GLU A 55 2.04 14.04 4.94
C GLU A 55 0.99 14.14 6.06
N PHE A 56 -0.12 13.42 5.94
CA PHE A 56 -1.19 13.42 6.94
C PHE A 56 -0.72 12.82 8.27
N PHE A 57 -0.05 11.68 8.24
CA PHE A 57 0.42 11.01 9.45
C PHE A 57 1.65 11.66 10.07
N SER A 58 2.51 12.31 9.29
CA SER A 58 3.65 13.07 9.82
C SER A 58 3.22 14.27 10.66
N ASP A 59 2.05 14.84 10.35
CA ASP A 59 1.49 16.02 11.03
C ASP A 59 0.13 15.73 11.70
N LEU A 60 -0.06 14.49 12.15
CA LEU A 60 -1.34 13.97 12.60
C LEU A 60 -1.96 14.78 13.76
N GLU A 61 -1.15 15.22 14.71
CA GLU A 61 -1.65 15.98 15.85
C GLU A 61 -2.14 17.38 15.47
N ALA A 62 -1.41 18.08 14.61
CA ALA A 62 -1.84 19.37 14.11
C ALA A 62 -3.13 19.25 13.27
N ARG A 63 -3.20 18.20 12.43
CA ARG A 63 -4.36 17.96 11.56
C ARG A 63 -5.62 17.54 12.32
N CYS A 64 -5.48 16.70 13.33
CA CYS A 64 -6.59 16.13 14.07
C CYS A 64 -6.96 16.92 15.35
N SER A 65 -6.10 17.82 15.82
CA SER A 65 -6.32 18.62 17.04
C SER A 65 -6.85 17.79 18.21
N PRO A 66 -6.16 16.70 18.62
CA PRO A 66 -6.71 15.72 19.54
C PRO A 66 -6.92 16.25 20.95
N LYS A 67 -8.04 15.88 21.57
CA LYS A 67 -8.29 16.10 23.01
C LYS A 67 -7.33 15.24 23.85
N PRO A 68 -7.11 15.53 25.16
CA PRO A 68 -6.17 14.78 25.99
C PRO A 68 -6.35 13.26 25.98
N ARG A 69 -7.58 12.76 25.98
CA ARG A 69 -7.88 11.33 25.87
C ARG A 69 -7.50 10.75 24.49
N GLN A 70 -7.68 11.53 23.44
CA GLN A 70 -7.35 11.13 22.08
C GLN A 70 -5.83 11.13 21.85
N LYS A 71 -5.08 12.04 22.49
CA LYS A 71 -3.60 12.01 22.47
C LYS A 71 -3.08 10.69 22.99
N LYS A 72 -3.61 10.17 24.11
CA LYS A 72 -3.25 8.85 24.64
C LYS A 72 -3.56 7.71 23.66
N LEU A 73 -4.60 7.82 22.84
CA LEU A 73 -4.85 6.84 21.78
C LEU A 73 -3.78 6.90 20.68
N LEU A 74 -3.34 8.09 20.30
CA LEU A 74 -2.27 8.26 19.30
C LEU A 74 -0.93 7.72 19.76
N GLU A 75 -0.65 7.66 21.07
CA GLU A 75 0.55 7.04 21.63
C GLU A 75 0.65 5.55 21.27
N LYS A 76 -0.50 4.87 21.04
CA LYS A 76 -0.51 3.48 20.58
C LYS A 76 0.12 3.29 19.20
N LEU A 77 0.19 4.34 18.39
CA LEU A 77 0.82 4.33 17.07
C LEU A 77 2.37 4.41 17.11
N GLY A 78 2.96 4.54 18.32
CA GLY A 78 4.42 4.61 18.49
C GLY A 78 5.04 5.78 17.75
N GLU A 79 6.08 5.50 16.97
CA GLU A 79 6.79 6.51 16.16
C GLU A 79 6.01 6.95 14.91
N ARG A 80 4.87 6.34 14.64
CA ARG A 80 4.02 6.60 13.46
C ARG A 80 4.77 6.41 12.13
N LYS A 81 5.68 5.46 12.07
CA LYS A 81 6.31 5.06 10.81
C LYS A 81 5.20 4.66 9.84
N THR A 82 5.05 5.42 8.77
CA THR A 82 3.94 5.23 7.82
C THR A 82 4.45 4.56 6.55
N GLY A 83 4.01 3.34 6.31
CA GLY A 83 4.22 2.62 5.06
C GLY A 83 2.99 2.76 4.16
N VAL A 84 3.19 3.11 2.90
CA VAL A 84 2.09 3.28 1.93
C VAL A 84 2.37 2.43 0.70
N ILE A 85 1.48 1.51 0.40
CA ILE A 85 1.57 0.60 -0.74
C ILE A 85 0.35 0.79 -1.64
N GLY A 86 0.56 1.39 -2.80
CA GLY A 86 -0.46 1.54 -3.84
C GLY A 86 -0.15 0.67 -5.04
N VAL A 87 -1.03 -0.26 -5.39
CA VAL A 87 -0.86 -1.15 -6.54
C VAL A 87 -1.94 -0.90 -7.57
N ARG A 88 -1.54 -0.51 -8.78
CA ARG A 88 -2.48 -0.21 -9.87
C ARG A 88 -3.27 -1.44 -10.26
N SER A 89 -4.50 -1.21 -10.69
CA SER A 89 -5.43 -2.26 -11.14
C SER A 89 -5.84 -3.28 -10.06
N THR A 90 -5.63 -2.96 -8.78
CA THR A 90 -5.99 -3.84 -7.66
C THR A 90 -7.31 -3.43 -6.98
N SER A 91 -7.86 -4.35 -6.23
CA SER A 91 -9.05 -4.21 -5.38
C SER A 91 -8.90 -5.12 -4.17
N LEU A 92 -9.80 -5.06 -3.20
CA LEU A 92 -9.79 -6.00 -2.07
C LEU A 92 -9.67 -7.46 -2.51
N HIS A 93 -10.39 -7.85 -3.58
CA HIS A 93 -10.31 -9.21 -4.11
C HIS A 93 -8.88 -9.63 -4.48
N THR A 94 -8.11 -8.75 -5.14
CA THR A 94 -6.75 -9.09 -5.58
C THR A 94 -5.76 -9.17 -4.42
N TRP A 95 -6.00 -8.45 -3.34
CA TRP A 95 -5.17 -8.49 -2.13
C TRP A 95 -5.45 -9.72 -1.25
N THR A 96 -6.61 -10.34 -1.41
CA THR A 96 -7.00 -11.57 -0.70
C THR A 96 -6.88 -12.82 -1.58
N ALA A 97 -6.52 -12.70 -2.84
CA ALA A 97 -6.36 -13.82 -3.77
C ALA A 97 -4.97 -14.43 -3.64
N ARG A 98 -4.91 -15.75 -3.47
CA ARG A 98 -3.64 -16.49 -3.40
C ARG A 98 -2.96 -16.52 -4.76
N SER A 99 -1.63 -16.43 -4.78
CA SER A 99 -0.84 -16.61 -5.98
C SER A 99 -1.00 -18.02 -6.54
N GLY A 100 -1.05 -18.14 -7.86
CA GLY A 100 -1.32 -19.41 -8.56
C GLY A 100 -2.76 -19.93 -8.47
N ALA A 101 -3.60 -19.37 -7.61
CA ALA A 101 -4.96 -19.88 -7.37
C ALA A 101 -6.07 -19.06 -8.05
N ALA A 102 -5.81 -17.81 -8.39
CA ALA A 102 -6.80 -16.91 -8.96
C ALA A 102 -6.22 -16.03 -10.06
N LYS A 103 -6.91 -15.95 -11.18
CA LYS A 103 -6.57 -14.99 -12.24
C LYS A 103 -6.61 -13.58 -11.68
N GLY A 104 -5.49 -12.86 -11.77
CA GLY A 104 -5.36 -11.48 -11.30
C GLY A 104 -4.89 -11.34 -9.86
N ALA A 105 -4.39 -12.39 -9.21
CA ALA A 105 -3.62 -12.25 -7.98
C ALA A 105 -2.44 -11.28 -8.19
N ILE A 106 -2.19 -10.40 -7.24
CA ILE A 106 -1.15 -9.35 -7.38
C ILE A 106 0.20 -9.94 -7.71
N CYS A 107 0.56 -11.05 -7.07
CA CYS A 107 1.87 -11.65 -7.18
C CYS A 107 2.06 -12.49 -8.45
N ASP A 108 0.99 -12.81 -9.16
CA ASP A 108 1.01 -13.54 -10.43
C ASP A 108 0.97 -12.61 -11.65
N VAL A 109 0.82 -11.32 -11.42
CA VAL A 109 0.80 -10.35 -12.50
C VAL A 109 2.18 -10.35 -13.16
N ASP A 110 2.23 -10.73 -14.43
CA ASP A 110 3.43 -10.68 -15.27
C ASP A 110 4.17 -9.36 -15.02
N LYS A 111 5.49 -9.43 -14.87
CA LYS A 111 6.39 -8.28 -14.72
C LYS A 111 6.17 -7.18 -15.77
N LYS A 112 5.63 -7.53 -16.94
CA LYS A 112 5.17 -6.60 -17.97
C LYS A 112 3.96 -5.77 -17.56
N TRP A 113 3.12 -6.25 -16.68
CA TRP A 113 1.95 -5.52 -16.19
C TRP A 113 2.32 -4.45 -15.18
N LYS A 114 3.62 -4.28 -14.93
CA LYS A 114 4.05 -3.13 -14.18
C LYS A 114 3.13 -2.97 -12.99
N VAL A 115 3.25 -3.88 -12.06
CA VAL A 115 2.79 -3.60 -10.73
C VAL A 115 3.53 -2.32 -10.35
N ASN A 116 2.99 -1.21 -10.78
CA ASN A 116 3.46 0.12 -10.41
C ASN A 116 3.05 0.31 -8.95
N ALA A 117 3.64 -0.49 -8.08
CA ALA A 117 3.62 -0.19 -6.69
C ALA A 117 4.43 1.09 -6.53
N GLY A 118 3.73 2.17 -6.34
CA GLY A 118 4.32 3.26 -5.62
C GLY A 118 4.38 2.81 -4.17
N THR A 119 5.41 2.06 -3.80
CA THR A 119 5.70 1.89 -2.39
C THR A 119 6.33 3.19 -1.95
N TYR A 120 5.59 3.95 -1.19
CA TYR A 120 6.06 5.19 -0.59
C TYR A 120 6.59 4.84 0.78
N GLY A 121 7.80 5.26 1.04
CA GLY A 121 8.60 4.81 2.16
C GLY A 121 8.01 5.06 3.53
N VAL A 122 8.73 4.56 4.50
CA VAL A 122 8.47 4.76 5.92
C VAL A 122 8.93 6.16 6.29
N VAL A 123 8.00 7.01 6.74
CA VAL A 123 8.32 8.30 7.34
C VAL A 123 8.02 8.19 8.82
N ASN A 124 9.01 8.43 9.65
CA ASN A 124 8.79 8.61 11.09
C ASN A 124 8.47 10.08 11.37
N THR A 125 7.96 10.38 12.57
CA THR A 125 7.60 11.74 12.98
C THR A 125 8.79 12.71 13.06
N THR A 126 10.01 12.20 13.02
CA THR A 126 11.26 12.94 13.15
C THR A 126 12.13 12.88 11.89
N GLY A 127 11.86 11.97 10.98
CA GLY A 127 12.65 11.72 9.79
C GLY A 127 11.84 11.87 8.52
N ASN A 128 12.18 12.84 7.73
CA ASN A 128 11.46 13.26 6.52
C ASN A 128 11.86 12.47 5.26
N GLU A 129 12.33 11.25 5.38
CA GLU A 129 12.69 10.50 4.19
C GLU A 129 11.48 9.81 3.58
N PHE A 130 10.87 10.52 2.64
CA PHE A 130 9.99 9.93 1.66
C PHE A 130 10.84 9.19 0.62
N LYS A 131 10.88 7.87 0.73
CA LYS A 131 11.48 7.02 -0.31
C LYS A 131 10.37 6.49 -1.20
N GLN A 132 10.22 7.03 -2.39
CA GLN A 132 9.46 6.36 -3.41
C GLN A 132 10.25 5.14 -3.87
N MET A 133 9.86 3.97 -3.40
CA MET A 133 10.39 2.72 -3.89
C MET A 133 9.70 2.44 -5.23
N GLY A 134 10.42 2.63 -6.33
CA GLY A 134 9.90 2.54 -7.69
C GLY A 134 9.49 1.11 -8.09
N GLN A 135 9.11 1.00 -9.34
CA GLN A 135 8.86 -0.29 -9.99
C GLN A 135 10.05 -1.23 -9.83
N GLY A 136 9.80 -2.47 -9.41
CA GLY A 136 10.83 -3.49 -9.28
C GLY A 136 11.42 -3.64 -7.88
N ALA A 137 10.97 -2.87 -6.88
CA ALA A 137 11.21 -3.24 -5.50
C ALA A 137 10.60 -4.63 -5.25
N ASN A 138 11.37 -5.51 -4.65
CA ASN A 138 10.86 -6.82 -4.26
C ASN A 138 9.62 -6.62 -3.38
N TYR A 139 8.48 -7.13 -3.86
CA TYR A 139 7.25 -7.07 -3.08
C TYR A 139 7.40 -7.98 -1.88
N GLN A 140 7.57 -7.39 -0.74
CA GLN A 140 7.73 -8.11 0.52
C GLN A 140 6.45 -8.86 0.94
N PHE A 141 5.37 -8.70 0.19
CA PHE A 141 4.10 -9.38 0.39
C PHE A 141 3.82 -10.49 -0.64
N CYS A 142 4.76 -10.83 -1.51
CA CYS A 142 4.59 -11.93 -2.45
C CYS A 142 5.28 -13.19 -1.96
N THR A 143 4.48 -14.17 -1.58
CA THR A 143 4.93 -15.51 -1.21
C THR A 143 4.10 -16.53 -1.99
N ALA A 144 4.75 -17.60 -2.47
CA ALA A 144 4.07 -18.66 -3.22
C ALA A 144 2.90 -19.24 -2.43
N ASN A 145 1.77 -19.43 -3.08
CA ASN A 145 0.53 -19.97 -2.52
C ASN A 145 -0.11 -19.17 -1.38
N GLN A 146 0.32 -17.93 -1.18
CA GLN A 146 -0.29 -17.01 -0.20
C GLN A 146 -0.93 -15.82 -0.90
N SER A 147 -1.95 -15.25 -0.29
CA SER A 147 -2.43 -13.92 -0.65
C SER A 147 -1.48 -12.84 -0.12
N PRO A 148 -1.50 -11.62 -0.68
CA PRO A 148 -0.71 -10.53 -0.13
C PRO A 148 -0.98 -10.28 1.36
N PHE A 149 -2.22 -10.34 1.80
CA PHE A 149 -2.54 -10.18 3.23
C PHE A 149 -1.93 -11.31 4.10
N GLU A 150 -2.06 -12.57 3.68
CA GLU A 150 -1.44 -13.68 4.40
C GLU A 150 0.08 -13.53 4.46
N ALA A 151 0.71 -13.13 3.35
CA ALA A 151 2.15 -12.96 3.28
C ALA A 151 2.65 -11.79 4.12
N MET A 152 1.90 -10.68 4.17
CA MET A 152 2.28 -9.47 4.90
C MET A 152 2.10 -9.61 6.41
N LEU A 153 0.96 -10.17 6.82
CA LEU A 153 0.54 -10.17 8.24
C LEU A 153 0.90 -11.47 8.97
N ARG A 154 1.70 -12.35 8.32
CA ARG A 154 2.19 -13.58 8.94
C ARG A 154 3.31 -13.29 9.94
N GLU A 155 3.31 -14.03 11.06
CA GLU A 155 4.43 -14.10 11.99
C GLU A 155 5.06 -12.73 12.31
N ASP A 156 4.22 -11.71 12.46
CA ASP A 156 4.61 -10.32 12.72
C ASP A 156 5.54 -9.70 11.66
N TYR A 157 5.56 -10.24 10.43
CA TYR A 157 6.38 -9.70 9.35
C TYR A 157 6.04 -8.23 9.06
N TYR A 158 4.75 -7.91 8.84
CA TYR A 158 4.21 -6.58 9.01
C TYR A 158 3.35 -6.59 10.27
N ALA A 159 3.77 -5.89 11.30
CA ALA A 159 3.03 -5.76 12.55
C ALA A 159 2.55 -4.31 12.75
N PRO A 160 1.70 -3.78 11.85
CA PRO A 160 1.22 -2.42 11.97
C PRO A 160 0.29 -2.30 13.18
N LYS A 161 0.31 -1.14 13.81
CA LYS A 161 -0.61 -0.77 14.90
C LYS A 161 -1.92 -0.20 14.36
N LEU A 162 -1.94 0.16 13.07
CA LEU A 162 -3.12 0.61 12.34
C LEU A 162 -2.98 0.24 10.87
N LEU A 163 -4.00 -0.41 10.33
CA LEU A 163 -4.15 -0.67 8.90
C LEU A 163 -5.19 0.27 8.29
N ILE A 164 -4.84 0.94 7.21
CA ILE A 164 -5.78 1.70 6.39
C ILE A 164 -5.85 1.07 5.02
N MET A 165 -7.05 0.74 4.58
CA MET A 165 -7.32 0.22 3.25
C MET A 165 -8.05 1.28 2.44
N SER A 166 -7.49 1.68 1.29
CA SER A 166 -8.09 2.71 0.44
C SER A 166 -8.32 2.19 -0.98
N PHE A 167 -9.52 1.69 -1.21
CA PHE A 167 -9.92 1.07 -2.46
C PHE A 167 -11.29 1.56 -2.91
N LEU A 168 -11.48 1.72 -4.21
CA LEU A 168 -12.79 1.85 -4.82
C LEU A 168 -12.74 1.69 -6.34
N GLY A 169 -11.77 2.35 -7.01
CA GLY A 169 -11.76 2.56 -8.45
C GLY A 169 -11.99 1.29 -9.28
N ASN A 170 -11.15 0.30 -9.08
CA ASN A 170 -11.14 -0.93 -9.90
C ASN A 170 -12.29 -1.89 -9.60
N ALA A 171 -12.88 -1.82 -8.43
CA ALA A 171 -14.03 -2.63 -8.05
C ALA A 171 -15.37 -1.89 -8.22
N SER A 172 -15.36 -0.59 -8.49
CA SER A 172 -16.56 0.27 -8.40
C SER A 172 -17.72 -0.21 -9.27
N LYS A 173 -17.45 -0.68 -10.49
CA LYS A 173 -18.53 -1.21 -11.34
C LYS A 173 -19.15 -2.47 -10.73
N ARG A 174 -18.32 -3.42 -10.31
CA ARG A 174 -18.78 -4.69 -9.74
C ARG A 174 -19.55 -4.47 -8.44
N TRP A 175 -19.05 -3.63 -7.56
CA TRP A 175 -19.70 -3.34 -6.28
C TRP A 175 -20.98 -2.51 -6.46
N ALA A 176 -21.04 -1.60 -7.44
CA ALA A 176 -22.25 -0.84 -7.73
C ALA A 176 -23.37 -1.72 -8.31
N GLU A 177 -23.01 -2.69 -9.14
CA GLU A 177 -23.97 -3.59 -9.83
C GLU A 177 -24.35 -4.80 -8.98
N ASN A 178 -23.51 -5.21 -8.02
CA ASN A 178 -23.74 -6.42 -7.22
C ASN A 178 -23.27 -6.23 -5.76
N PRO A 179 -24.20 -5.93 -4.84
CA PRO A 179 -23.89 -5.79 -3.40
C PRO A 179 -23.31 -7.06 -2.75
N ASP A 180 -23.72 -8.25 -3.21
CA ASP A 180 -23.24 -9.52 -2.66
C ASP A 180 -21.73 -9.71 -2.95
N LEU A 181 -21.24 -9.20 -4.08
CA LEU A 181 -19.80 -9.18 -4.35
C LEU A 181 -19.06 -8.23 -3.42
N ALA A 182 -19.66 -7.08 -3.08
CA ALA A 182 -19.07 -6.18 -2.09
C ALA A 182 -18.96 -6.87 -0.72
N LEU A 183 -20.04 -7.52 -0.27
CA LEU A 183 -20.05 -8.29 0.99
C LEU A 183 -19.03 -9.42 0.97
N LYS A 184 -18.94 -10.19 -0.10
CA LYS A 184 -17.97 -11.27 -0.24
C LYS A 184 -16.53 -10.77 -0.21
N ASP A 185 -16.23 -9.64 -0.85
CA ASP A 185 -14.89 -9.05 -0.85
C ASP A 185 -14.53 -8.52 0.54
N VAL A 186 -15.48 -7.92 1.28
CA VAL A 186 -15.29 -7.47 2.67
C VAL A 186 -15.08 -8.65 3.60
N GLN A 187 -15.95 -9.65 3.57
CA GLN A 187 -15.83 -10.83 4.43
C GLN A 187 -14.48 -11.50 4.26
N ARG A 188 -14.08 -11.75 3.01
CA ARG A 188 -12.77 -12.32 2.71
C ARG A 188 -11.62 -11.46 3.24
N THR A 189 -11.74 -10.13 3.16
CA THR A 189 -10.73 -9.22 3.69
C THR A 189 -10.63 -9.37 5.21
N ILE A 190 -11.75 -9.36 5.91
CA ILE A 190 -11.80 -9.50 7.36
C ILE A 190 -11.22 -10.84 7.82
N ASP A 191 -11.52 -11.92 7.11
CA ASP A 191 -11.00 -13.26 7.39
C ASP A 191 -9.47 -13.36 7.29
N HIS A 192 -8.82 -12.43 6.58
CA HIS A 192 -7.36 -12.36 6.44
C HIS A 192 -6.70 -11.41 7.44
N LEU A 193 -7.47 -10.61 8.19
CA LEU A 193 -6.90 -9.65 9.14
C LEU A 193 -6.75 -10.28 10.53
N PRO A 194 -5.61 -10.03 11.23
CA PRO A 194 -5.49 -10.34 12.64
C PRO A 194 -6.66 -9.74 13.44
N ALA A 195 -7.21 -10.51 14.38
CA ALA A 195 -8.44 -10.12 15.09
C ALA A 195 -8.31 -8.80 15.87
N ASP A 196 -7.13 -8.52 16.38
CA ASP A 196 -6.79 -7.36 17.21
C ASP A 196 -6.21 -6.18 16.42
N LEU A 197 -5.96 -6.33 15.10
CA LEU A 197 -5.40 -5.26 14.28
C LEU A 197 -6.44 -4.15 14.05
N PRO A 198 -6.27 -2.93 14.60
CA PRO A 198 -7.11 -1.79 14.28
C PRO A 198 -7.12 -1.51 12.79
N CYS A 199 -8.30 -1.36 12.19
CA CYS A 199 -8.39 -1.10 10.76
C CYS A 199 -9.43 -0.03 10.38
N ILE A 200 -9.12 0.68 9.30
CA ILE A 200 -9.98 1.67 8.67
C ILE A 200 -10.12 1.30 7.19
N PHE A 201 -11.32 1.39 6.68
CA PHE A 201 -11.55 1.37 5.23
C PHE A 201 -12.01 2.74 4.76
N MET A 202 -11.21 3.39 3.94
CA MET A 202 -11.53 4.71 3.36
C MET A 202 -11.70 4.58 1.85
N THR A 203 -12.85 4.93 1.33
CA THR A 203 -13.04 4.98 -0.12
C THR A 203 -12.22 6.10 -0.75
N THR A 204 -11.80 5.88 -1.98
CA THR A 204 -10.94 6.83 -2.70
C THR A 204 -11.71 8.07 -3.15
N ALA A 205 -10.99 9.12 -3.55
CA ALA A 205 -11.56 10.37 -4.03
C ALA A 205 -12.49 10.20 -5.26
N PRO A 206 -13.46 11.11 -5.47
CA PRO A 206 -14.33 11.11 -6.64
C PRO A 206 -13.54 11.24 -7.95
N ALA A 207 -14.11 10.72 -9.04
CA ALA A 207 -13.62 10.94 -10.39
C ALA A 207 -14.09 12.29 -10.96
N TYR A 208 -13.42 12.76 -12.02
CA TYR A 208 -13.81 13.99 -12.72
C TYR A 208 -15.16 13.88 -13.44
N THR A 209 -15.44 12.72 -14.06
CA THR A 209 -16.67 12.58 -14.85
C THR A 209 -17.86 12.14 -14.00
N LYS A 210 -19.01 12.78 -14.20
CA LYS A 210 -20.25 12.49 -13.46
C LYS A 210 -20.65 11.02 -13.50
N LYS A 211 -20.54 10.36 -14.67
CA LYS A 211 -20.86 8.93 -14.81
C LYS A 211 -20.03 8.06 -13.86
N VAL A 212 -18.73 8.28 -13.82
CA VAL A 212 -17.83 7.47 -12.97
C VAL A 212 -17.98 7.84 -11.50
N ALA A 213 -18.21 9.11 -11.18
CA ALA A 213 -18.45 9.54 -9.80
C ALA A 213 -19.72 8.92 -9.24
N ASN A 214 -20.82 8.93 -9.99
CA ASN A 214 -22.08 8.29 -9.57
C ASN A 214 -21.93 6.77 -9.38
N GLN A 215 -21.22 6.10 -10.29
CA GLN A 215 -20.90 4.67 -10.14
C GLN A 215 -20.08 4.40 -8.87
N ARG A 216 -19.09 5.24 -8.57
CA ARG A 216 -18.28 5.13 -7.35
C ARG A 216 -19.10 5.40 -6.09
N MET A 217 -20.01 6.39 -6.11
CA MET A 217 -20.92 6.64 -4.98
C MET A 217 -21.78 5.40 -4.69
N LYS A 218 -22.39 4.81 -5.73
CA LYS A 218 -23.18 3.59 -5.55
C LYS A 218 -22.35 2.41 -5.03
N ALA A 219 -21.13 2.27 -5.51
CA ALA A 219 -20.20 1.27 -4.99
C ALA A 219 -19.82 1.53 -3.52
N GLN A 220 -19.62 2.80 -3.13
CA GLN A 220 -19.36 3.19 -1.75
C GLN A 220 -20.54 2.84 -0.82
N GLU A 221 -21.77 3.08 -1.23
CA GLU A 221 -22.96 2.69 -0.46
C GLU A 221 -22.97 1.16 -0.21
N ASN A 222 -22.75 0.38 -1.24
CA ASN A 222 -22.77 -1.07 -1.13
C ASN A 222 -21.61 -1.62 -0.28
N ILE A 223 -20.40 -1.09 -0.42
CA ILE A 223 -19.26 -1.54 0.38
C ILE A 223 -19.39 -1.08 1.85
N LYS A 224 -19.97 0.10 2.10
CA LYS A 224 -20.31 0.56 3.45
C LYS A 224 -21.30 -0.39 4.13
N ALA A 225 -22.38 -0.74 3.42
CA ALA A 225 -23.36 -1.71 3.92
C ALA A 225 -22.73 -3.08 4.19
N ALA A 226 -21.76 -3.51 3.36
CA ALA A 226 -21.03 -4.74 3.57
C ALA A 226 -20.19 -4.72 4.86
N PHE A 227 -19.50 -3.63 5.16
CA PHE A 227 -18.76 -3.49 6.43
C PHE A 227 -19.71 -3.51 7.62
N ALA A 228 -20.85 -2.84 7.57
CA ALA A 228 -21.86 -2.88 8.63
C ALA A 228 -22.39 -4.31 8.88
N GLN A 229 -22.61 -5.10 7.82
CA GLN A 229 -23.06 -6.50 7.94
C GLN A 229 -21.98 -7.43 8.54
N THR A 230 -20.73 -7.05 8.52
CA THR A 230 -19.62 -7.81 9.11
C THR A 230 -19.24 -7.33 10.51
N GLY A 231 -20.14 -6.62 11.20
CA GLY A 231 -19.97 -6.18 12.58
C GLY A 231 -19.03 -4.99 12.74
N ASP A 232 -18.91 -4.15 11.71
CA ASP A 232 -18.07 -2.93 11.72
C ASP A 232 -16.62 -3.20 12.18
N ARG A 233 -16.06 -4.35 11.77
CA ARG A 233 -14.71 -4.78 12.15
C ARG A 233 -13.66 -3.71 11.83
N CYS A 234 -13.81 -3.01 10.69
CA CYS A 234 -13.02 -1.83 10.34
C CYS A 234 -13.91 -0.59 10.35
N VAL A 235 -13.38 0.51 10.84
CA VAL A 235 -14.08 1.80 10.79
C VAL A 235 -14.16 2.29 9.35
N PHE A 236 -15.37 2.61 8.89
CA PHE A 236 -15.59 3.05 7.52
C PHE A 236 -15.52 4.56 7.39
N VAL A 237 -14.79 5.05 6.39
CA VAL A 237 -14.70 6.48 6.03
C VAL A 237 -15.17 6.67 4.60
N GLU A 238 -16.21 7.47 4.42
CA GLU A 238 -16.67 7.88 3.10
C GLU A 238 -15.70 8.89 2.49
N GLY A 239 -15.01 8.50 1.44
CA GLY A 239 -14.16 9.40 0.66
C GLY A 239 -14.96 10.21 -0.36
N ILE A 240 -16.12 9.71 -0.79
CA ILE A 240 -17.00 10.38 -1.75
C ILE A 240 -18.21 10.95 -1.01
N THR A 241 -18.37 12.27 -1.10
CA THR A 241 -19.56 12.99 -0.65
C THR A 241 -20.09 13.85 -1.81
N PRO A 242 -21.31 14.38 -1.73
CA PRO A 242 -21.80 15.34 -2.72
C PRO A 242 -20.81 16.49 -2.94
N GLU A 243 -20.28 17.07 -1.85
CA GLU A 243 -19.37 18.22 -1.89
C GLU A 243 -18.05 17.86 -2.55
N THR A 244 -17.40 16.74 -2.15
CA THR A 244 -16.16 16.29 -2.77
C THR A 244 -16.35 15.97 -4.25
N THR A 245 -17.54 15.47 -4.62
CA THR A 245 -17.89 15.13 -6.00
C THR A 245 -18.06 16.38 -6.85
N GLU A 246 -18.80 17.37 -6.39
CA GLU A 246 -19.00 18.63 -7.10
C GLU A 246 -17.69 19.34 -7.37
N ILE A 247 -16.84 19.47 -6.36
CA ILE A 247 -15.54 20.13 -6.49
C ILE A 247 -14.63 19.40 -7.49
N ASN A 248 -14.57 18.07 -7.42
CA ASN A 248 -13.75 17.30 -8.37
C ASN A 248 -14.27 17.39 -9.80
N GLN A 249 -15.58 17.47 -10.00
CA GLN A 249 -16.18 17.61 -11.35
C GLN A 249 -15.97 19.00 -11.96
N THR A 250 -15.78 20.02 -11.14
CA THR A 250 -15.61 21.41 -11.60
C THR A 250 -14.16 21.85 -11.69
N THR A 251 -13.22 21.16 -11.03
CA THR A 251 -11.83 21.57 -10.89
C THR A 251 -10.87 20.71 -11.72
N LYS A 252 -10.67 21.07 -13.00
CA LYS A 252 -9.75 20.36 -13.92
C LYS A 252 -8.32 20.23 -13.37
N ALA A 253 -7.85 21.25 -12.62
CA ALA A 253 -6.50 21.29 -12.06
C ALA A 253 -6.20 20.18 -11.04
N PHE A 254 -7.22 19.50 -10.54
CA PHE A 254 -7.06 18.35 -9.66
C PHE A 254 -6.73 17.05 -10.39
N PHE A 255 -6.70 17.10 -11.72
CA PHE A 255 -6.42 15.94 -12.57
C PHE A 255 -5.24 16.20 -13.49
N ARG A 256 -4.72 15.14 -14.10
CA ARG A 256 -3.68 15.28 -15.11
C ARG A 256 -4.29 15.84 -16.38
N LEU A 257 -3.73 16.92 -16.88
CA LEU A 257 -4.16 17.59 -18.11
C LEU A 257 -3.34 17.11 -19.33
N ASN A 258 -3.92 17.21 -20.50
CA ASN A 258 -3.24 17.09 -21.78
C ASN A 258 -2.68 18.47 -22.21
N ALA A 259 -1.97 18.52 -23.34
CA ALA A 259 -1.36 19.74 -23.86
C ALA A 259 -2.38 20.84 -24.21
N SER A 260 -3.63 20.47 -24.50
CA SER A 260 -4.72 21.42 -24.80
C SER A 260 -5.49 21.89 -23.55
N GLY A 261 -5.06 21.50 -22.35
CA GLY A 261 -5.73 21.85 -21.10
C GLY A 261 -6.98 21.03 -20.77
N GLY A 262 -7.27 19.99 -21.55
CA GLY A 262 -8.32 19.02 -21.24
C GLY A 262 -7.86 18.00 -20.21
N VAL A 263 -8.79 17.41 -19.45
CA VAL A 263 -8.47 16.35 -18.50
C VAL A 263 -8.08 15.08 -19.26
N LYS A 264 -6.81 14.65 -19.09
CA LYS A 264 -6.26 13.44 -19.71
C LYS A 264 -6.64 12.17 -18.95
N ASP A 265 -6.67 12.26 -17.64
CA ASP A 265 -6.98 11.14 -16.74
C ASP A 265 -8.11 11.54 -15.79
N PRO A 266 -9.35 11.21 -16.11
CA PRO A 266 -10.50 11.61 -15.31
C PRO A 266 -10.74 10.74 -14.08
N TYR A 267 -9.95 9.69 -13.90
CA TYR A 267 -10.14 8.69 -12.84
C TYR A 267 -9.30 8.94 -11.61
N HIS A 268 -8.12 9.55 -11.79
CA HIS A 268 -7.11 9.68 -10.75
C HIS A 268 -6.82 11.15 -10.48
N PRO A 269 -7.26 11.70 -9.36
CA PRO A 269 -6.77 13.00 -8.91
C PRO A 269 -5.23 12.99 -8.80
N ASN A 270 -4.62 14.08 -9.20
CA ASN A 270 -3.20 14.30 -8.97
C ASN A 270 -2.95 14.65 -7.48
N GLN A 271 -1.70 14.90 -7.09
CA GLN A 271 -1.36 15.19 -5.70
C GLN A 271 -2.10 16.44 -5.14
N ARG A 272 -2.32 17.46 -5.99
CA ARG A 272 -3.10 18.64 -5.59
C ARG A 272 -4.55 18.28 -5.29
N GLY A 273 -5.18 17.50 -6.16
CA GLY A 273 -6.55 17.02 -5.92
C GLY A 273 -6.65 16.10 -4.71
N ALA A 274 -5.62 15.27 -4.49
CA ALA A 274 -5.55 14.43 -3.30
C ALA A 274 -5.42 15.25 -2.02
N ARG A 275 -4.55 16.28 -1.98
CA ARG A 275 -4.46 17.19 -0.81
C ARG A 275 -5.79 17.87 -0.52
N HIS A 276 -6.46 18.40 -1.54
CA HIS A 276 -7.76 19.01 -1.36
C HIS A 276 -8.81 18.02 -0.83
N HIS A 277 -8.80 16.77 -1.31
CA HIS A 277 -9.66 15.72 -0.78
C HIS A 277 -9.39 15.46 0.71
N PHE A 278 -8.12 15.45 1.15
CA PHE A 278 -7.75 15.29 2.55
C PHE A 278 -8.11 16.52 3.40
N GLU A 279 -8.10 17.72 2.84
CA GLU A 279 -8.63 18.91 3.52
C GLU A 279 -10.12 18.76 3.85
N GLN A 280 -10.89 18.17 2.96
CA GLN A 280 -12.32 17.94 3.14
C GLN A 280 -12.64 16.72 4.01
N ARG A 281 -11.87 15.64 3.90
CA ARG A 281 -12.16 14.35 4.55
C ARG A 281 -11.25 14.04 5.75
N GLY A 282 -10.23 14.87 5.97
CA GLY A 282 -9.24 14.65 7.02
C GLY A 282 -9.84 14.56 8.41
N GLN A 283 -10.84 15.39 8.73
CA GLN A 283 -11.53 15.32 10.02
C GLN A 283 -12.25 13.97 10.20
N ALA A 284 -12.94 13.46 9.20
CA ALA A 284 -13.56 12.14 9.24
C ALA A 284 -12.53 11.02 9.41
N LEU A 285 -11.37 11.15 8.77
CA LEU A 285 -10.26 10.22 8.95
C LEU A 285 -9.69 10.30 10.39
N CYS A 286 -9.56 11.49 10.97
CA CYS A 286 -9.15 11.66 12.37
C CYS A 286 -10.11 10.96 13.34
N GLU A 287 -11.41 11.14 13.15
CA GLU A 287 -12.44 10.50 13.97
C GLU A 287 -12.37 8.96 13.85
N ALA A 288 -12.15 8.46 12.63
CA ALA A 288 -11.98 7.04 12.38
C ALA A 288 -10.72 6.47 13.05
N ILE A 289 -9.60 7.20 13.03
CA ILE A 289 -8.37 6.81 13.74
C ILE A 289 -8.64 6.70 15.24
N PHE A 290 -9.28 7.69 15.85
CA PHE A 290 -9.62 7.63 17.27
C PHE A 290 -10.60 6.50 17.58
N ALA A 291 -11.53 6.20 16.70
CA ALA A 291 -12.47 5.10 16.88
C ALA A 291 -11.77 3.73 16.78
N ALA A 292 -10.90 3.55 15.80
CA ALA A 292 -10.17 2.30 15.59
C ALA A 292 -9.17 1.98 16.71
N LEU A 293 -8.62 3.00 17.38
CA LEU A 293 -7.62 2.84 18.44
C LEU A 293 -8.23 2.70 19.85
N LYS A 294 -9.53 2.72 20.01
CA LYS A 294 -10.18 2.49 21.31
C LYS A 294 -10.01 1.04 21.76
#